data_f79ad6fcd45f048cb60c9a06dd25ed5c
#
_entry.id   f79ad6fcd45f048cb60c9a06dd25ed5c
#
_cell.length_a   1.000
_cell.length_b   1.000
_cell.length_c   1.000
_cell.angle_alpha   90.00
_cell.angle_beta   90.00
_cell.angle_gamma   90.00
#
_symmetry.space_group_name_H-M   'P 1'
#
loop_
_entity.id
_entity.type
_entity.pdbx_description
1 polymer ?
#
loop_
_entity_poly.entity_id
_entity_poly.type
_entity_poly.pdbx_seq_one_letter_code
_entity_poly.pdbx_strand_id
1 'polypeptide(L)'
;MQRSTLLLPFLFGLFMVTTKVDAQYAWDFGIHLGGANYLGEMGGKDQPRRDFVWDMKMQQTRLSVGGFARRRINRLLSVNAGLMYLRVQGADELTDYGPRSGRNLNFRNDMFELYLRSEFTIFQDNDLGGRGRYKTDFRLFGYAGIAALYHNPKGQLNREGEFYDLRPLRTELVDYSNLTLAIPAGIGFHFTKKRRHRFGWDIGWRTTFTDYIDDVSTTYKDPSQMSALGAQLSNQNNYVAGIEGLPHPNNYGYGVNQVSGQPENVRGDPTHNDSYLTMTFTYSYVLRGQSNYYRQRYNWIRGTKRVGRKSRAKF
;
A
#
# COMPACT_ATOMS: atom_id res chain seq x y z
N MET A 1 -34.13 2.32 -14.56
CA MET A 1 -32.70 2.04 -14.64
C MET A 1 -32.04 3.12 -15.48
N GLN A 2 -31.55 4.20 -14.84
CA GLN A 2 -30.72 5.25 -15.48
C GLN A 2 -30.24 6.22 -14.39
N ARG A 3 -29.16 5.92 -13.68
CA ARG A 3 -28.51 6.87 -12.75
C ARG A 3 -27.03 6.53 -12.52
N SER A 4 -26.21 6.46 -13.56
CA SER A 4 -24.75 6.28 -13.36
C SER A 4 -23.84 7.05 -14.31
N THR A 5 -24.35 8.00 -15.11
CA THR A 5 -23.54 8.71 -16.12
C THR A 5 -23.10 10.12 -15.73
N LEU A 6 -23.40 10.60 -14.52
CA LEU A 6 -23.12 11.98 -14.11
C LEU A 6 -21.87 12.15 -13.22
N LEU A 7 -21.24 11.07 -12.75
CA LEU A 7 -20.04 11.16 -11.88
C LEU A 7 -18.70 11.30 -12.66
N LEU A 8 -18.67 10.82 -13.89
CA LEU A 8 -17.44 10.85 -14.70
C LEU A 8 -17.03 12.26 -15.15
N PRO A 9 -17.95 13.17 -15.58
CA PRO A 9 -17.57 14.54 -15.96
C PRO A 9 -17.18 15.41 -14.76
N PHE A 10 -17.65 15.11 -13.56
CA PHE A 10 -17.29 15.88 -12.36
C PHE A 10 -15.85 15.62 -11.92
N LEU A 11 -15.35 14.40 -12.08
CA LEU A 11 -13.94 14.07 -11.82
C LEU A 11 -12.98 14.71 -12.83
N PHE A 12 -13.41 14.85 -14.10
CA PHE A 12 -12.61 15.45 -15.16
C PHE A 12 -12.56 16.98 -15.09
N GLY A 13 -13.62 17.62 -14.57
CA GLY A 13 -13.69 19.07 -14.39
C GLY A 13 -12.77 19.62 -13.29
N LEU A 14 -12.39 18.79 -12.32
CA LEU A 14 -11.49 19.18 -11.22
C LEU A 14 -10.02 19.32 -11.67
N PHE A 15 -9.66 18.79 -12.86
CA PHE A 15 -8.32 18.84 -13.42
C PHE A 15 -7.99 20.13 -14.18
N MET A 16 -8.96 21.00 -14.47
CA MET A 16 -8.78 22.14 -15.36
C MET A 16 -8.60 23.50 -14.67
N VAL A 17 -8.42 23.57 -13.35
CA VAL A 17 -8.06 24.85 -12.70
C VAL A 17 -6.54 24.96 -12.64
N THR A 18 -5.92 25.19 -13.77
CA THR A 18 -4.52 25.60 -13.83
C THR A 18 -4.38 27.09 -13.57
N THR A 19 -4.52 27.53 -12.33
CA THR A 19 -3.91 28.79 -11.93
C THR A 19 -2.40 28.58 -11.93
N LYS A 20 -1.67 29.30 -12.77
CA LYS A 20 -0.21 29.34 -12.77
C LYS A 20 0.27 29.96 -11.45
N VAL A 21 0.27 29.18 -10.40
CA VAL A 21 1.02 29.52 -9.18
C VAL A 21 2.44 29.01 -9.43
N ASP A 22 3.35 29.92 -9.79
CA ASP A 22 4.77 29.63 -9.88
C ASP A 22 5.30 29.25 -8.49
N ALA A 23 5.06 28.00 -8.13
CA ALA A 23 5.58 27.44 -6.89
C ALA A 23 7.09 27.23 -7.05
N GLN A 24 7.87 28.04 -6.38
CA GLN A 24 9.35 28.05 -6.42
C GLN A 24 9.98 26.68 -6.05
N TYR A 25 9.18 25.77 -5.47
CA TYR A 25 9.55 24.43 -5.01
C TYR A 25 8.41 23.45 -5.35
N ALA A 26 8.23 23.18 -6.65
CA ALA A 26 7.11 22.39 -7.12
C ALA A 26 7.36 20.88 -7.07
N TRP A 27 8.59 20.44 -7.30
CA TRP A 27 8.94 19.03 -7.39
C TRP A 27 9.84 18.57 -6.25
N ASP A 28 9.60 17.40 -5.74
CA ASP A 28 10.51 16.65 -4.89
C ASP A 28 10.58 15.18 -5.31
N PHE A 29 11.76 14.61 -5.17
CA PHE A 29 12.05 13.21 -5.42
C PHE A 29 12.54 12.57 -4.14
N GLY A 30 12.06 11.37 -3.87
CA GLY A 30 12.37 10.73 -2.59
C GLY A 30 12.27 9.22 -2.63
N ILE A 31 12.54 8.66 -1.49
CA ILE A 31 12.48 7.23 -1.21
C ILE A 31 11.55 6.96 -0.04
N HIS A 32 10.94 5.77 -0.07
CA HIS A 32 10.20 5.17 1.04
C HIS A 32 11.02 4.00 1.60
N LEU A 33 11.04 3.86 2.91
CA LEU A 33 11.61 2.72 3.60
C LEU A 33 10.75 2.39 4.82
N GLY A 34 10.27 1.17 4.91
CA GLY A 34 9.40 0.80 6.02
C GLY A 34 8.96 -0.65 5.99
N GLY A 35 7.75 -0.88 6.46
CA GLY A 35 7.14 -2.20 6.53
C GLY A 35 5.78 -2.26 5.85
N ALA A 36 5.46 -3.45 5.36
CA ALA A 36 4.13 -3.84 4.90
C ALA A 36 3.61 -5.00 5.75
N ASN A 37 2.31 -5.00 6.00
CA ASN A 37 1.63 -6.04 6.75
C ASN A 37 0.37 -6.47 6.00
N TYR A 38 0.17 -7.78 5.87
CA TYR A 38 -1.00 -8.35 5.25
C TYR A 38 -2.20 -8.30 6.20
N LEU A 39 -3.36 -8.04 5.64
CA LEU A 39 -4.62 -7.93 6.36
C LEU A 39 -5.70 -8.66 5.55
N GLY A 40 -5.77 -9.94 5.77
CA GLY A 40 -6.68 -10.86 5.09
C GLY A 40 -6.93 -12.10 5.92
N GLU A 41 -7.09 -13.22 5.27
CA GLU A 41 -7.58 -14.44 5.89
C GLU A 41 -6.51 -15.26 6.58
N MET A 42 -5.26 -15.14 6.12
CA MET A 42 -4.16 -15.96 6.60
C MET A 42 -3.34 -15.21 7.66
N GLY A 43 -3.15 -15.83 8.81
CA GLY A 43 -2.21 -15.35 9.81
C GLY A 43 -2.65 -14.13 10.64
N GLY A 44 -3.93 -13.85 10.75
CA GLY A 44 -4.48 -12.81 11.64
C GLY A 44 -4.39 -13.13 13.13
N LYS A 45 -5.06 -12.34 13.97
CA LYS A 45 -5.16 -12.54 15.42
C LYS A 45 -6.00 -13.80 15.77
N ASP A 46 -6.04 -14.13 17.06
CA ASP A 46 -6.67 -15.33 17.61
C ASP A 46 -8.21 -15.21 17.69
N GLN A 47 -8.81 -14.67 16.64
CA GLN A 47 -10.24 -14.41 16.50
C GLN A 47 -10.64 -14.51 15.02
N PRO A 48 -11.96 -14.64 14.69
CA PRO A 48 -12.44 -14.47 13.33
C PRO A 48 -11.92 -13.17 12.72
N ARG A 49 -11.72 -13.15 11.40
CA ARG A 49 -11.24 -11.97 10.67
C ARG A 49 -11.97 -10.71 11.11
N ARG A 50 -11.20 -9.67 11.38
CA ARG A 50 -11.71 -8.32 11.63
C ARG A 50 -11.12 -7.36 10.63
N ASP A 51 -11.94 -6.45 10.16
CA ASP A 51 -11.48 -5.41 9.25
C ASP A 51 -10.48 -4.45 9.90
N PHE A 52 -9.69 -3.80 9.04
CA PHE A 52 -8.74 -2.78 9.42
C PHE A 52 -7.57 -3.32 10.27
N VAL A 53 -6.88 -2.44 10.99
CA VAL A 53 -5.67 -2.76 11.78
C VAL A 53 -5.89 -3.71 12.95
N TRP A 54 -7.12 -4.06 13.26
CA TRP A 54 -7.45 -4.89 14.42
C TRP A 54 -6.97 -6.32 14.29
N ASP A 55 -6.80 -6.83 13.07
CA ASP A 55 -6.28 -8.19 12.79
C ASP A 55 -4.78 -8.23 12.50
N MET A 56 -4.09 -7.10 12.64
CA MET A 56 -2.66 -6.97 12.33
C MET A 56 -1.79 -7.69 13.37
N LYS A 57 -0.85 -8.53 12.90
CA LYS A 57 0.24 -9.11 13.69
C LYS A 57 1.57 -8.48 13.28
N MET A 58 2.21 -7.79 14.22
CA MET A 58 3.50 -7.10 13.97
C MET A 58 4.62 -8.05 13.54
N GLN A 59 4.58 -9.31 13.99
CA GLN A 59 5.55 -10.34 13.62
C GLN A 59 5.57 -10.66 12.11
N GLN A 60 4.46 -10.37 11.40
CA GLN A 60 4.33 -10.60 9.96
C GLN A 60 4.71 -9.37 9.12
N THR A 61 5.11 -8.29 9.77
CA THR A 61 5.58 -7.10 9.05
C THR A 61 6.86 -7.39 8.29
N ARG A 62 6.87 -7.09 6.99
CA ARG A 62 8.01 -7.31 6.08
C ARG A 62 8.39 -6.02 5.38
N LEU A 63 9.57 -6.03 4.75
CA LEU A 63 10.17 -4.87 4.12
C LEU A 63 9.29 -4.25 3.05
N SER A 64 9.25 -2.92 3.05
CA SER A 64 8.69 -2.09 1.99
C SER A 64 9.71 -1.00 1.63
N VAL A 65 10.08 -0.90 0.35
CA VAL A 65 11.03 0.09 -0.15
C VAL A 65 10.60 0.59 -1.52
N GLY A 66 10.79 1.88 -1.77
CA GLY A 66 10.38 2.45 -3.06
C GLY A 66 10.94 3.84 -3.30
N GLY A 67 10.65 4.34 -4.50
CA GLY A 67 10.99 5.69 -4.90
C GLY A 67 9.76 6.44 -5.41
N PHE A 68 9.76 7.75 -5.25
CA PHE A 68 8.64 8.57 -5.68
C PHE A 68 9.06 9.93 -6.21
N ALA A 69 8.19 10.49 -7.03
CA ALA A 69 8.19 11.87 -7.46
C ALA A 69 6.91 12.54 -6.98
N ARG A 70 7.03 13.66 -6.29
CA ARG A 70 5.90 14.44 -5.82
C ARG A 70 5.91 15.81 -6.50
N ARG A 71 4.76 16.23 -6.99
CA ARG A 71 4.52 17.57 -7.50
C ARG A 71 3.50 18.31 -6.65
N ARG A 72 3.89 19.45 -6.13
CA ARG A 72 2.97 20.36 -5.46
C ARG A 72 2.20 21.17 -6.50
N ILE A 73 0.89 21.04 -6.53
CA ILE A 73 0.00 21.75 -7.44
C ILE A 73 -0.36 23.13 -6.83
N ASN A 74 -0.82 23.10 -5.58
CA ASN A 74 -1.17 24.32 -4.85
C ASN A 74 -0.87 24.14 -3.34
N ARG A 75 -1.40 25.02 -2.48
CA ARG A 75 -1.17 24.94 -1.02
C ARG A 75 -1.83 23.72 -0.38
N LEU A 76 -2.95 23.27 -0.92
CA LEU A 76 -3.76 22.19 -0.37
C LEU A 76 -3.46 20.85 -1.04
N LEU A 77 -3.12 20.85 -2.35
CA LEU A 77 -3.03 19.64 -3.17
C LEU A 77 -1.60 19.42 -3.66
N SER A 78 -1.12 18.21 -3.49
CA SER A 78 0.06 17.65 -4.15
C SER A 78 -0.30 16.33 -4.83
N VAL A 79 0.39 16.00 -5.90
CA VAL A 79 0.28 14.70 -6.58
C VAL A 79 1.60 13.97 -6.41
N ASN A 80 1.52 12.69 -6.07
CA ASN A 80 2.65 11.83 -5.80
C ASN A 80 2.51 10.54 -6.61
N ALA A 81 3.53 10.24 -7.41
CA ALA A 81 3.62 9.01 -8.17
C ALA A 81 4.89 8.27 -7.77
N GLY A 82 4.82 6.96 -7.66
CA GLY A 82 5.98 6.17 -7.25
C GLY A 82 5.85 4.71 -7.57
N LEU A 83 6.99 4.04 -7.49
CA LEU A 83 7.11 2.59 -7.57
C LEU A 83 7.63 2.07 -6.24
N MET A 84 6.98 1.05 -5.71
CA MET A 84 7.32 0.44 -4.43
C MET A 84 7.40 -1.08 -4.57
N TYR A 85 8.48 -1.65 -4.08
CA TYR A 85 8.57 -3.07 -3.75
C TYR A 85 8.11 -3.26 -2.32
N LEU A 86 7.28 -4.25 -2.10
CA LEU A 86 6.86 -4.64 -0.77
C LEU A 86 6.69 -6.15 -0.69
N ARG A 87 7.02 -6.69 0.47
CA ARG A 87 6.79 -8.09 0.80
C ARG A 87 5.70 -8.17 1.84
N VAL A 88 4.74 -9.04 1.61
CA VAL A 88 3.75 -9.45 2.61
C VAL A 88 3.85 -10.94 2.85
N GLN A 89 3.47 -11.37 4.03
CA GLN A 89 3.40 -12.80 4.35
C GLN A 89 2.34 -13.04 5.42
N GLY A 90 1.88 -14.28 5.49
CA GLY A 90 1.01 -14.79 6.52
C GLY A 90 1.32 -16.26 6.80
N ALA A 91 1.04 -16.68 8.02
CA ALA A 91 1.12 -18.08 8.43
C ALA A 91 0.06 -18.35 9.50
N ASP A 92 -0.73 -19.37 9.28
CA ASP A 92 -1.82 -19.76 10.17
C ASP A 92 -1.33 -20.26 11.54
N GLU A 93 -0.09 -20.75 11.60
CA GLU A 93 0.56 -21.16 12.85
C GLU A 93 0.63 -20.06 13.90
N LEU A 94 0.72 -18.82 13.46
CA LEU A 94 0.88 -17.68 14.38
C LEU A 94 -0.42 -17.32 15.10
N THR A 95 -1.52 -17.99 14.83
CA THR A 95 -2.81 -17.76 15.46
C THR A 95 -3.26 -18.96 16.27
N ASP A 96 -3.80 -18.72 17.46
CA ASP A 96 -4.45 -19.74 18.29
C ASP A 96 -5.92 -19.95 17.89
N TYR A 97 -6.42 -19.22 16.87
CA TYR A 97 -7.76 -19.41 16.35
C TYR A 97 -7.86 -20.75 15.62
N GLY A 98 -8.62 -21.70 16.19
CA GLY A 98 -8.70 -23.08 15.72
C GLY A 98 -8.89 -23.29 14.21
N PRO A 99 -9.81 -22.59 13.54
CA PRO A 99 -9.99 -22.73 12.10
C PRO A 99 -8.76 -22.39 11.27
N ARG A 100 -7.98 -21.39 11.66
CA ARG A 100 -6.73 -20.99 10.99
C ARG A 100 -5.59 -21.94 11.35
N SER A 101 -5.38 -22.23 12.63
CA SER A 101 -4.30 -23.12 13.06
C SER A 101 -4.45 -24.54 12.51
N GLY A 102 -5.70 -25.02 12.39
CA GLY A 102 -6.00 -26.33 11.77
C GLY A 102 -5.76 -26.34 10.25
N ARG A 103 -6.00 -25.22 9.53
CA ARG A 103 -5.72 -25.08 8.12
C ARG A 103 -4.22 -25.11 7.81
N ASN A 104 -3.40 -24.53 8.67
CA ASN A 104 -1.94 -24.61 8.67
C ASN A 104 -1.25 -24.14 7.39
N LEU A 105 -1.85 -23.19 6.68
CA LEU A 105 -1.29 -22.63 5.46
C LEU A 105 -0.28 -21.52 5.78
N ASN A 106 0.61 -21.31 4.83
CA ASN A 106 1.56 -20.19 4.86
C ASN A 106 1.76 -19.62 3.46
N PHE A 107 2.00 -18.32 3.39
CA PHE A 107 2.36 -17.69 2.13
C PHE A 107 3.39 -16.57 2.32
N ARG A 108 4.07 -16.26 1.24
CA ARG A 108 4.88 -15.08 1.04
C ARG A 108 4.60 -14.51 -0.34
N ASN A 109 4.38 -13.22 -0.41
CA ASN A 109 4.13 -12.53 -1.67
C ASN A 109 5.07 -11.33 -1.81
N ASP A 110 5.87 -11.36 -2.87
CA ASP A 110 6.75 -10.27 -3.27
C ASP A 110 6.02 -9.44 -4.33
N MET A 111 5.68 -8.20 -3.98
CA MET A 111 4.80 -7.36 -4.78
C MET A 111 5.49 -6.09 -5.27
N PHE A 112 5.07 -5.63 -6.45
CA PHE A 112 5.45 -4.33 -7.01
C PHE A 112 4.20 -3.47 -7.19
N GLU A 113 4.18 -2.32 -6.52
CA GLU A 113 3.09 -1.35 -6.57
C GLU A 113 3.53 -0.11 -7.35
N LEU A 114 2.90 0.16 -8.48
CA LEU A 114 2.98 1.44 -9.20
C LEU A 114 1.76 2.28 -8.82
N TYR A 115 1.97 3.37 -8.10
CA TYR A 115 0.86 4.17 -7.58
C TYR A 115 0.89 5.61 -8.08
N LEU A 116 -0.32 6.19 -8.13
CA LEU A 116 -0.58 7.61 -8.31
C LEU A 116 -1.56 8.06 -7.23
N ARG A 117 -1.13 8.95 -6.33
CA ARG A 117 -1.95 9.44 -5.23
C ARG A 117 -2.03 10.96 -5.17
N SER A 118 -3.17 11.48 -4.77
CA SER A 118 -3.39 12.88 -4.43
C SER A 118 -3.22 13.07 -2.93
N GLU A 119 -2.40 14.03 -2.54
CA GLU A 119 -2.14 14.36 -1.14
C GLU A 119 -2.81 15.69 -0.80
N PHE A 120 -3.72 15.67 0.17
CA PHE A 120 -4.47 16.82 0.65
C PHE A 120 -3.89 17.30 1.97
N THR A 121 -3.41 18.53 2.01
CA THR A 121 -2.87 19.12 3.22
C THR A 121 -3.99 19.43 4.20
N ILE A 122 -3.95 18.81 5.39
CA ILE A 122 -4.87 19.01 6.50
C ILE A 122 -4.40 20.16 7.36
N PHE A 123 -3.10 20.16 7.69
CA PHE A 123 -2.49 21.18 8.53
C PHE A 123 -1.09 21.51 8.02
N GLN A 124 -0.71 22.78 8.07
CA GLN A 124 0.62 23.25 7.72
C GLN A 124 1.07 24.34 8.68
N ASP A 125 2.27 24.18 9.24
CA ASP A 125 2.99 25.21 9.98
C ASP A 125 4.33 25.50 9.27
N ASN A 126 4.53 26.75 8.85
CA ASN A 126 5.71 27.17 8.09
C ASN A 126 6.89 27.60 8.98
N ASP A 127 6.69 27.78 10.26
CA ASP A 127 7.71 28.22 11.22
C ASP A 127 7.64 27.41 12.52
N LEU A 128 7.87 26.12 12.41
CA LEU A 128 7.87 25.23 13.56
C LEU A 128 8.90 25.70 14.60
N GLY A 129 8.42 26.11 15.75
CA GLY A 129 9.21 26.69 16.84
C GLY A 129 9.08 28.20 17.01
N GLY A 130 8.27 28.89 16.19
CA GLY A 130 7.79 30.27 16.44
C GLY A 130 8.86 31.33 16.59
N ARG A 131 10.04 31.18 15.98
CA ARG A 131 11.17 32.11 16.08
C ARG A 131 11.33 33.02 14.89
N GLY A 132 10.34 33.06 13.97
CA GLY A 132 10.39 33.89 12.75
C GLY A 132 11.50 33.53 11.76
N ARG A 133 12.11 32.34 11.91
CA ARG A 133 13.26 31.94 11.10
C ARG A 133 12.90 31.08 9.90
N TYR A 134 11.66 30.59 9.80
CA TYR A 134 11.14 29.75 8.70
C TYR A 134 12.08 28.60 8.28
N LYS A 135 12.78 28.01 9.26
CA LYS A 135 13.81 26.99 9.00
C LYS A 135 13.23 25.61 8.82
N THR A 136 12.14 25.32 9.50
CA THR A 136 11.48 24.02 9.49
C THR A 136 10.00 24.23 9.22
N ASP A 137 9.50 23.57 8.19
CA ASP A 137 8.11 23.55 7.77
C ASP A 137 7.54 22.17 8.11
N PHE A 138 6.38 22.13 8.74
CA PHE A 138 5.64 20.91 9.05
C PHE A 138 4.37 20.85 8.21
N ARG A 139 4.07 19.66 7.71
CA ARG A 139 2.83 19.42 6.99
C ARG A 139 2.25 18.06 7.36
N LEU A 140 0.98 18.06 7.74
CA LEU A 140 0.13 16.89 7.89
C LEU A 140 -0.79 16.79 6.67
N PHE A 141 -0.90 15.63 6.08
CA PHE A 141 -1.72 15.39 4.89
C PHE A 141 -2.44 14.05 4.94
N GLY A 142 -3.62 14.01 4.34
CA GLY A 142 -4.30 12.78 3.97
C GLY A 142 -4.07 12.51 2.49
N TYR A 143 -4.13 11.26 2.08
CA TYR A 143 -4.01 10.90 0.68
C TYR A 143 -4.95 9.78 0.27
N ALA A 144 -5.30 9.80 -1.00
CA ALA A 144 -5.98 8.70 -1.69
C ALA A 144 -5.54 8.65 -3.15
N GLY A 145 -5.66 7.49 -3.78
CA GLY A 145 -5.22 7.32 -5.15
C GLY A 145 -5.60 5.99 -5.77
N ILE A 146 -4.87 5.63 -6.81
CA ILE A 146 -4.97 4.36 -7.52
C ILE A 146 -3.58 3.74 -7.64
N ALA A 147 -3.53 2.42 -7.67
CA ALA A 147 -2.30 1.67 -7.87
C ALA A 147 -2.54 0.45 -8.75
N ALA A 148 -1.54 0.14 -9.56
CA ALA A 148 -1.42 -1.15 -10.23
C ALA A 148 -0.47 -2.01 -9.42
N LEU A 149 -0.89 -3.21 -9.07
CA LEU A 149 -0.19 -4.13 -8.21
C LEU A 149 0.15 -5.40 -8.97
N TYR A 150 1.42 -5.71 -9.09
CA TYR A 150 1.89 -7.03 -9.52
C TYR A 150 2.19 -7.86 -8.29
N HIS A 151 1.64 -9.09 -8.26
CA HIS A 151 1.79 -10.01 -7.14
C HIS A 151 2.00 -11.44 -7.64
N ASN A 152 2.71 -12.24 -6.85
CA ASN A 152 2.94 -13.65 -7.12
C ASN A 152 3.08 -14.40 -5.78
N PRO A 153 1.96 -14.92 -5.24
CA PRO A 153 1.99 -15.62 -3.97
C PRO A 153 2.76 -16.93 -4.09
N LYS A 154 3.55 -17.20 -3.06
CA LYS A 154 4.36 -18.41 -2.92
C LYS A 154 4.05 -19.08 -1.59
N GLY A 155 3.91 -20.40 -1.61
CA GLY A 155 3.72 -21.23 -0.43
C GLY A 155 4.90 -22.14 -0.16
N GLN A 156 4.99 -22.64 1.04
CA GLN A 156 6.03 -23.55 1.48
C GLN A 156 5.38 -24.79 2.13
N LEU A 157 5.87 -25.97 1.79
CA LEU A 157 5.39 -27.21 2.41
C LEU A 157 5.92 -27.31 3.84
N ASN A 158 5.03 -27.59 4.78
CA ASN A 158 5.36 -27.74 6.19
C ASN A 158 6.28 -26.66 6.76
N ARG A 159 6.30 -25.47 6.11
CA ARG A 159 7.14 -24.31 6.44
C ARG A 159 8.65 -24.55 6.37
N GLU A 160 9.03 -25.62 5.68
CA GLU A 160 10.42 -26.00 5.46
C GLU A 160 10.74 -26.07 3.96
N GLY A 161 12.00 -25.87 3.60
CA GLY A 161 12.45 -26.01 2.23
C GLY A 161 12.18 -24.78 1.35
N GLU A 162 11.90 -25.01 0.08
CA GLU A 162 11.73 -23.98 -0.93
C GLU A 162 10.31 -23.41 -0.97
N PHE A 163 10.21 -22.19 -1.47
CA PHE A 163 8.94 -21.53 -1.77
C PHE A 163 8.52 -21.82 -3.20
N TYR A 164 7.34 -22.38 -3.37
CA TYR A 164 6.73 -22.69 -4.66
C TYR A 164 5.72 -21.63 -5.07
N ASP A 165 5.71 -21.26 -6.36
CA ASP A 165 4.72 -20.36 -6.91
C ASP A 165 3.34 -21.04 -6.87
N LEU A 166 2.36 -20.43 -6.18
CA LEU A 166 1.05 -21.04 -5.97
C LEU A 166 0.13 -20.90 -7.18
N ARG A 167 0.19 -19.78 -7.88
CA ARG A 167 -0.67 -19.50 -9.03
C ARG A 167 -0.64 -20.60 -10.12
N PRO A 168 0.52 -21.09 -10.60
CA PRO A 168 0.54 -22.13 -11.61
C PRO A 168 0.03 -23.48 -11.10
N LEU A 169 0.02 -23.69 -9.78
CA LEU A 169 -0.48 -24.92 -9.15
C LEU A 169 -2.00 -24.94 -9.01
N ARG A 170 -2.67 -23.78 -9.12
CA ARG A 170 -4.13 -23.63 -9.03
C ARG A 170 -4.72 -24.36 -7.85
N THR A 171 -4.28 -24.04 -6.66
CA THR A 171 -4.66 -24.70 -5.40
C THR A 171 -6.16 -24.70 -5.11
N GLU A 172 -6.93 -23.83 -5.76
CA GLU A 172 -8.39 -23.79 -5.75
C GLU A 172 -9.03 -24.04 -7.13
N LEU A 173 -8.26 -24.54 -8.10
CA LEU A 173 -8.66 -24.74 -9.51
C LEU A 173 -9.11 -23.44 -10.21
N VAL A 174 -8.75 -22.29 -9.66
CA VAL A 174 -9.02 -20.95 -10.20
C VAL A 174 -7.75 -20.39 -10.86
N ASP A 175 -7.91 -19.80 -12.03
CA ASP A 175 -6.83 -19.06 -12.70
C ASP A 175 -7.02 -17.56 -12.47
N TYR A 176 -6.18 -16.94 -11.65
CA TYR A 176 -6.22 -15.52 -11.34
C TYR A 176 -5.04 -14.76 -11.96
N SER A 177 -5.20 -13.46 -12.12
CA SER A 177 -4.17 -12.58 -12.69
C SER A 177 -3.11 -12.22 -11.67
N ASN A 178 -1.84 -12.15 -12.09
CA ASN A 178 -0.75 -11.55 -11.29
C ASN A 178 -0.84 -10.02 -11.22
N LEU A 179 -1.66 -9.39 -12.07
CA LEU A 179 -1.85 -7.94 -12.08
C LEU A 179 -3.24 -7.60 -11.59
N THR A 180 -3.31 -6.76 -10.59
CA THR A 180 -4.57 -6.25 -10.03
C THR A 180 -4.47 -4.74 -9.76
N LEU A 181 -5.61 -4.14 -9.46
CA LEU A 181 -5.67 -2.75 -9.02
C LEU A 181 -5.79 -2.70 -7.50
N ALA A 182 -5.37 -1.56 -6.94
CA ALA A 182 -5.57 -1.25 -5.53
C ALA A 182 -5.91 0.23 -5.33
N ILE A 183 -6.57 0.54 -4.24
CA ILE A 183 -6.86 1.90 -3.81
C ILE A 183 -6.03 2.19 -2.56
N PRO A 184 -4.89 2.90 -2.68
CA PRO A 184 -4.13 3.39 -1.55
C PRO A 184 -4.85 4.58 -0.92
N ALA A 185 -5.07 4.55 0.39
CA ALA A 185 -5.56 5.66 1.18
C ALA A 185 -4.84 5.71 2.53
N GLY A 186 -4.61 6.91 3.07
CA GLY A 186 -3.88 7.03 4.33
C GLY A 186 -3.62 8.44 4.76
N ILE A 187 -2.79 8.55 5.79
CA ILE A 187 -2.33 9.82 6.37
C ILE A 187 -0.81 9.82 6.50
N GLY A 188 -0.23 10.99 6.45
CA GLY A 188 1.20 11.15 6.67
C GLY A 188 1.55 12.57 7.05
N PHE A 189 2.78 12.73 7.50
CA PHE A 189 3.34 14.04 7.76
C PHE A 189 4.78 14.13 7.27
N HIS A 190 5.24 15.34 7.03
CA HIS A 190 6.66 15.57 6.79
C HIS A 190 7.14 16.91 7.34
N PHE A 191 8.41 16.93 7.73
CA PHE A 191 9.16 18.10 8.08
C PHE A 191 10.08 18.50 6.94
N THR A 192 10.04 19.75 6.52
CA THR A 192 10.95 20.28 5.50
C THR A 192 12.01 21.16 6.16
N LYS A 193 13.27 20.73 6.12
CA LYS A 193 14.41 21.46 6.68
C LYS A 193 15.17 22.18 5.57
N LYS A 194 15.55 23.42 5.85
CA LYS A 194 16.30 24.30 4.90
C LYS A 194 15.60 24.41 3.52
N ARG A 195 14.28 24.23 3.47
CA ARG A 195 13.45 24.25 2.24
C ARG A 195 13.84 23.24 1.17
N ARG A 196 14.65 22.22 1.51
CA ARG A 196 15.15 21.22 0.55
C ARG A 196 14.99 19.78 1.00
N HIS A 197 15.27 19.50 2.26
CA HIS A 197 15.26 18.15 2.79
C HIS A 197 13.94 17.90 3.50
N ARG A 198 13.17 16.95 3.03
CA ARG A 198 11.94 16.50 3.67
C ARG A 198 12.15 15.13 4.30
N PHE A 199 11.79 15.04 5.56
CA PHE A 199 11.73 13.80 6.31
C PHE A 199 10.29 13.62 6.75
N GLY A 200 9.72 12.47 6.47
CA GLY A 200 8.33 12.22 6.77
C GLY A 200 8.06 10.78 7.14
N TRP A 201 6.82 10.56 7.45
CA TRP A 201 6.28 9.26 7.76
C TRP A 201 4.85 9.20 7.24
N ASP A 202 4.48 8.08 6.64
CA ASP A 202 3.11 7.81 6.24
C ASP A 202 2.67 6.41 6.64
N ILE A 203 1.38 6.31 6.92
CA ILE A 203 0.68 5.06 7.14
C ILE A 203 -0.49 5.02 6.15
N GLY A 204 -0.63 3.90 5.46
CA GLY A 204 -1.67 3.76 4.48
C GLY A 204 -2.19 2.36 4.33
N TRP A 205 -3.48 2.30 4.16
CA TRP A 205 -4.24 1.13 3.82
C TRP A 205 -4.36 0.99 2.30
N ARG A 206 -4.27 -0.24 1.79
CA ARG A 206 -4.52 -0.57 0.39
C ARG A 206 -5.62 -1.61 0.33
N THR A 207 -6.75 -1.22 -0.24
CA THR A 207 -7.80 -2.18 -0.60
C THR A 207 -7.53 -2.66 -2.02
N THR A 208 -7.41 -3.96 -2.22
CA THR A 208 -7.18 -4.54 -3.54
C THR A 208 -8.46 -5.03 -4.18
N PHE A 209 -8.44 -5.28 -5.49
CA PHE A 209 -9.55 -5.85 -6.22
C PHE A 209 -9.33 -7.34 -6.51
N THR A 210 -8.61 -8.02 -5.64
CA THR A 210 -8.38 -9.46 -5.68
C THR A 210 -8.44 -10.04 -4.28
N ASP A 211 -8.81 -11.30 -4.19
CA ASP A 211 -8.82 -12.12 -2.99
C ASP A 211 -7.75 -13.23 -3.07
N TYR A 212 -6.74 -13.04 -3.94
CA TYR A 212 -5.68 -14.01 -4.19
C TYR A 212 -4.28 -13.44 -3.93
N ILE A 213 -4.15 -12.50 -3.00
CA ILE A 213 -2.81 -12.06 -2.55
C ILE A 213 -2.12 -13.17 -1.75
N ASP A 214 -2.89 -13.98 -1.05
CA ASP A 214 -2.41 -15.12 -0.25
C ASP A 214 -2.75 -16.49 -0.87
N ASP A 215 -3.38 -16.52 -2.07
CA ASP A 215 -3.83 -17.73 -2.77
C ASP A 215 -5.01 -18.47 -2.07
N VAL A 216 -5.73 -17.77 -1.20
CA VAL A 216 -6.86 -18.33 -0.44
C VAL A 216 -8.10 -17.45 -0.63
N SER A 217 -9.21 -18.05 -1.08
CA SER A 217 -10.46 -17.31 -1.34
C SER A 217 -11.70 -18.17 -1.09
N THR A 218 -11.76 -19.37 -1.63
CA THR A 218 -13.01 -20.13 -1.74
C THR A 218 -13.05 -21.37 -0.86
N THR A 219 -13.18 -22.52 -1.49
CA THR A 219 -13.35 -23.84 -0.85
C THR A 219 -12.27 -24.80 -1.30
N TYR A 220 -12.01 -25.83 -0.51
CA TYR A 220 -11.12 -26.90 -0.90
C TYR A 220 -11.66 -27.66 -2.12
N LYS A 221 -10.82 -27.87 -3.12
CA LYS A 221 -11.17 -28.55 -4.36
C LYS A 221 -10.61 -29.96 -4.39
N ASP A 222 -11.12 -30.76 -5.34
CA ASP A 222 -10.73 -32.17 -5.53
C ASP A 222 -9.22 -32.27 -5.86
N PRO A 223 -8.42 -32.89 -4.98
CA PRO A 223 -6.99 -33.04 -5.20
C PRO A 223 -6.63 -33.86 -6.41
N SER A 224 -7.55 -34.74 -6.90
CA SER A 224 -7.34 -35.53 -8.11
C SER A 224 -7.24 -34.69 -9.39
N GLN A 225 -7.75 -33.44 -9.36
CA GLN A 225 -7.72 -32.53 -10.48
C GLN A 225 -6.48 -31.59 -10.46
N MET A 226 -5.62 -31.75 -9.45
CA MET A 226 -4.42 -30.96 -9.25
C MET A 226 -3.16 -31.79 -9.50
N SER A 227 -2.02 -31.08 -9.66
CA SER A 227 -0.72 -31.72 -9.56
C SER A 227 -0.48 -32.25 -8.14
N ALA A 228 0.40 -33.25 -7.98
CA ALA A 228 0.73 -33.80 -6.65
C ALA A 228 1.22 -32.70 -5.69
N LEU A 229 2.04 -31.75 -6.17
CA LEU A 229 2.51 -30.60 -5.39
C LEU A 229 1.38 -29.62 -5.07
N GLY A 230 0.51 -29.35 -6.06
CA GLY A 230 -0.66 -28.47 -5.86
C GLY A 230 -1.61 -29.01 -4.80
N ALA A 231 -1.89 -30.31 -4.82
CA ALA A 231 -2.72 -30.95 -3.82
C ALA A 231 -2.13 -30.86 -2.40
N GLN A 232 -0.81 -31.04 -2.27
CA GLN A 232 -0.13 -30.90 -0.98
C GLN A 232 -0.12 -29.45 -0.46
N LEU A 233 0.10 -28.47 -1.33
CA LEU A 233 0.10 -27.05 -0.95
C LEU A 233 -1.32 -26.51 -0.74
N SER A 234 -2.33 -27.09 -1.39
CA SER A 234 -3.73 -26.72 -1.20
C SER A 234 -4.23 -27.06 0.21
N ASN A 235 -3.75 -28.18 0.78
CA ASN A 235 -4.18 -28.64 2.09
C ASN A 235 -2.98 -29.13 2.91
N GLN A 236 -2.59 -28.34 3.91
CA GLN A 236 -1.49 -28.62 4.84
C GLN A 236 -2.02 -28.89 6.27
N ASN A 237 -3.21 -29.44 6.37
CA ASN A 237 -3.91 -29.67 7.63
C ASN A 237 -3.01 -30.32 8.69
N ASN A 238 -2.92 -29.70 9.85
CA ASN A 238 -2.11 -30.15 11.00
C ASN A 238 -2.96 -30.82 12.08
N TYR A 239 -3.99 -31.56 11.70
CA TYR A 239 -4.83 -32.26 12.66
C TYR A 239 -4.08 -33.42 13.32
N VAL A 240 -4.03 -33.39 14.65
CA VAL A 240 -3.60 -34.47 15.49
C VAL A 240 -4.80 -35.00 16.28
N ALA A 241 -5.16 -36.26 16.07
CA ALA A 241 -6.28 -36.87 16.77
C ALA A 241 -6.08 -36.83 18.30
N GLY A 242 -7.08 -36.33 19.02
CA GLY A 242 -7.08 -36.33 20.50
C GLY A 242 -6.59 -35.05 21.17
N ILE A 243 -6.26 -34.01 20.43
CA ILE A 243 -6.00 -32.69 21.02
C ILE A 243 -7.32 -31.90 21.10
N GLU A 244 -7.78 -31.62 22.32
CA GLU A 244 -8.95 -30.78 22.56
C GLU A 244 -8.74 -29.37 21.97
N GLY A 245 -9.76 -28.86 21.27
CA GLY A 245 -9.75 -27.50 20.67
C GLY A 245 -9.28 -27.41 19.24
N LEU A 246 -8.69 -28.47 18.66
CA LEU A 246 -8.45 -28.51 17.23
C LEU A 246 -9.73 -28.94 16.50
N PRO A 247 -10.11 -28.26 15.40
CA PRO A 247 -11.26 -28.64 14.61
C PRO A 247 -11.08 -30.04 14.04
N HIS A 248 -12.19 -30.77 13.87
CA HIS A 248 -12.19 -32.12 13.36
C HIS A 248 -11.54 -32.19 11.96
N PRO A 249 -10.76 -33.25 11.60
CA PRO A 249 -10.07 -33.36 10.31
C PRO A 249 -10.99 -33.21 9.11
N ASN A 250 -12.25 -33.60 9.26
CA ASN A 250 -13.26 -33.52 8.20
C ASN A 250 -13.73 -32.07 7.91
N ASN A 251 -13.23 -31.05 8.64
CA ASN A 251 -13.49 -29.63 8.36
C ASN A 251 -12.42 -29.02 7.44
N TYR A 252 -11.36 -29.77 7.12
CA TYR A 252 -10.27 -29.32 6.27
C TYR A 252 -10.06 -30.30 5.13
N GLY A 253 -9.82 -29.78 3.94
CA GLY A 253 -9.67 -30.58 2.75
C GLY A 253 -10.96 -30.78 1.97
N TYR A 254 -10.84 -31.47 0.85
CA TYR A 254 -11.96 -31.74 -0.05
C TYR A 254 -12.97 -32.71 0.59
N GLY A 255 -14.24 -32.40 0.43
CA GLY A 255 -15.35 -33.21 0.89
C GLY A 255 -16.44 -32.44 1.62
N VAL A 256 -17.49 -33.16 2.02
CA VAL A 256 -18.63 -32.55 2.74
C VAL A 256 -18.18 -32.13 4.16
N ASN A 257 -18.50 -30.93 4.55
CA ASN A 257 -18.28 -30.47 5.91
C ASN A 257 -19.27 -31.22 6.85
N GLN A 258 -18.75 -32.12 7.65
CA GLN A 258 -19.58 -32.93 8.55
C GLN A 258 -20.22 -32.18 9.70
N VAL A 259 -19.69 -30.98 10.02
CA VAL A 259 -20.26 -30.14 11.08
C VAL A 259 -21.38 -29.25 10.57
N SER A 260 -21.19 -28.61 9.40
CA SER A 260 -22.16 -27.68 8.81
C SER A 260 -23.07 -28.33 7.79
N GLY A 261 -22.77 -29.55 7.31
CA GLY A 261 -23.48 -30.23 6.24
C GLY A 261 -23.32 -29.57 4.85
N GLN A 262 -22.42 -28.58 4.71
CA GLN A 262 -22.13 -27.94 3.44
C GLN A 262 -21.37 -28.89 2.50
N PRO A 263 -21.61 -28.81 1.18
CA PRO A 263 -21.02 -29.74 0.21
C PRO A 263 -19.51 -29.63 0.06
N GLU A 264 -18.92 -28.48 0.44
CA GLU A 264 -17.49 -28.26 0.39
C GLU A 264 -17.01 -27.57 1.67
N ASN A 265 -15.81 -27.93 2.13
CA ASN A 265 -15.17 -27.23 3.24
C ASN A 265 -14.64 -25.87 2.79
N VAL A 266 -14.86 -24.85 3.60
CA VAL A 266 -14.38 -23.50 3.38
C VAL A 266 -12.87 -23.44 3.57
N ARG A 267 -12.15 -22.87 2.59
CA ARG A 267 -10.72 -22.59 2.65
C ARG A 267 -10.48 -21.10 2.95
N GLY A 268 -11.27 -20.21 2.33
CA GLY A 268 -11.23 -18.76 2.47
C GLY A 268 -12.62 -18.14 2.51
N ASP A 269 -12.69 -16.81 2.50
CA ASP A 269 -13.94 -16.02 2.49
C ASP A 269 -14.03 -15.17 1.22
N PRO A 270 -14.69 -15.63 0.16
CA PRO A 270 -14.76 -14.91 -1.13
C PRO A 270 -15.55 -13.61 -1.08
N THR A 271 -16.13 -13.26 0.07
CA THR A 271 -16.94 -12.04 0.20
C THR A 271 -16.10 -10.80 0.49
N HIS A 272 -14.83 -10.97 0.82
CA HIS A 272 -13.94 -9.89 1.21
C HIS A 272 -12.62 -9.95 0.45
N ASN A 273 -12.34 -8.93 -0.33
CA ASN A 273 -11.04 -8.80 -0.99
C ASN A 273 -9.90 -8.57 0.01
N ASP A 274 -8.72 -8.99 -0.37
CA ASP A 274 -7.51 -8.79 0.39
C ASP A 274 -7.11 -7.34 0.52
N SER A 275 -6.46 -7.03 1.61
CA SER A 275 -5.91 -5.71 1.87
C SER A 275 -4.53 -5.79 2.55
N TYR A 276 -3.78 -4.71 2.50
CA TYR A 276 -2.52 -4.60 3.23
C TYR A 276 -2.26 -3.19 3.73
N LEU A 277 -1.53 -3.10 4.82
CA LEU A 277 -1.10 -1.85 5.43
C LEU A 277 0.37 -1.61 5.13
N THR A 278 0.73 -0.37 4.84
CA THR A 278 2.14 0.04 4.82
C THR A 278 2.39 1.15 5.82
N MET A 279 3.56 1.10 6.44
CA MET A 279 4.07 2.12 7.33
C MET A 279 5.49 2.46 6.88
N THR A 280 5.69 3.66 6.34
CA THR A 280 6.97 4.03 5.73
C THR A 280 7.51 5.34 6.26
N PHE A 281 8.82 5.36 6.49
CA PHE A 281 9.59 6.59 6.59
C PHE A 281 9.94 7.07 5.20
N THR A 282 9.87 8.38 4.99
CA THR A 282 10.14 8.99 3.70
C THR A 282 11.24 10.03 3.83
N TYR A 283 12.13 10.01 2.86
CA TYR A 283 13.08 11.09 2.66
C TYR A 283 12.95 11.61 1.23
N SER A 284 12.86 12.93 1.07
CA SER A 284 12.85 13.52 -0.28
C SER A 284 13.66 14.81 -0.36
N TYR A 285 14.15 15.07 -1.56
CA TYR A 285 14.87 16.29 -1.90
C TYR A 285 14.01 17.17 -2.82
N VAL A 286 13.79 18.42 -2.38
CA VAL A 286 12.96 19.39 -3.10
C VAL A 286 13.81 20.12 -4.12
N LEU A 287 13.43 20.01 -5.39
CA LEU A 287 14.06 20.77 -6.46
C LEU A 287 13.65 22.22 -6.41
N ARG A 288 14.62 23.11 -6.46
CA ARG A 288 14.38 24.55 -6.53
C ARG A 288 14.01 24.92 -7.96
N GLY A 289 12.76 25.26 -8.21
CA GLY A 289 12.32 25.81 -9.48
C GLY A 289 13.00 27.14 -9.76
N GLN A 290 13.24 27.45 -11.01
CA GLN A 290 13.67 28.79 -11.41
C GLN A 290 12.47 29.72 -11.29
N SER A 291 12.52 30.67 -10.36
CA SER A 291 11.50 31.70 -10.24
C SER A 291 11.63 32.66 -11.41
N ASN A 292 10.58 32.78 -12.22
CA ASN A 292 10.51 33.82 -13.27
C ASN A 292 10.58 35.23 -12.72
N TYR A 293 10.12 35.43 -11.47
CA TYR A 293 10.21 36.69 -10.77
C TYR A 293 11.66 37.17 -10.58
N TYR A 294 12.55 36.27 -10.11
CA TYR A 294 13.97 36.57 -10.00
C TYR A 294 14.64 36.68 -11.36
N ARG A 295 14.21 35.90 -12.34
CA ARG A 295 14.72 35.97 -13.72
C ARG A 295 14.37 37.29 -14.39
N GLN A 296 13.16 37.81 -14.21
CA GLN A 296 12.74 39.12 -14.70
C GLN A 296 13.43 40.25 -13.95
N ARG A 297 13.52 40.13 -12.61
CA ARG A 297 14.14 41.20 -11.80
C ARG A 297 15.63 41.33 -11.98
N TYR A 298 16.33 40.27 -12.40
CA TYR A 298 17.77 40.24 -12.62
C TYR A 298 18.17 40.17 -14.10
N ASN A 299 17.26 40.01 -15.05
CA ASN A 299 17.56 39.99 -16.47
C ASN A 299 18.11 41.35 -16.94
N TRP A 300 17.60 42.44 -16.41
CA TRP A 300 18.12 43.77 -16.73
C TRP A 300 19.44 44.09 -15.98
N ILE A 301 19.72 43.39 -14.89
CA ILE A 301 21.03 43.49 -14.18
C ILE A 301 22.11 42.66 -14.89
N ARG A 302 21.73 41.53 -15.52
CA ARG A 302 22.62 40.72 -16.40
C ARG A 302 22.75 41.32 -17.82
N GLY A 303 21.81 42.14 -18.23
CA GLY A 303 21.88 42.90 -19.47
C GLY A 303 22.88 44.03 -19.35
N THR A 304 24.08 43.78 -19.63
CA THR A 304 25.21 44.57 -20.18
C THR A 304 25.43 46.03 -19.77
N LYS A 305 24.57 46.68 -19.03
CA LYS A 305 24.88 48.06 -18.56
C LYS A 305 24.50 48.19 -17.09
N ARG A 306 25.46 48.49 -16.27
CA ARG A 306 25.25 49.02 -14.94
C ARG A 306 24.21 50.13 -15.04
N VAL A 307 23.01 49.91 -14.50
CA VAL A 307 22.13 51.02 -14.16
C VAL A 307 22.94 51.91 -13.25
N GLY A 308 23.06 53.15 -13.64
CA GLY A 308 23.92 54.12 -12.98
C GLY A 308 23.77 54.09 -11.47
N ARG A 309 24.85 54.36 -10.78
CA ARG A 309 24.88 54.58 -9.35
C ARG A 309 23.66 55.39 -8.95
N LYS A 310 22.85 54.82 -8.04
CA LYS A 310 21.81 55.63 -7.41
C LYS A 310 22.48 56.89 -6.91
N SER A 311 22.14 58.04 -7.47
CA SER A 311 22.52 59.31 -6.89
C SER A 311 22.04 59.33 -5.45
N ARG A 312 22.96 59.49 -4.50
CA ARG A 312 22.57 59.77 -3.12
C ARG A 312 21.76 61.05 -3.17
N ALA A 313 20.53 61.02 -2.63
CA ALA A 313 19.82 62.25 -2.37
C ALA A 313 20.74 63.11 -1.52
N LYS A 314 21.10 64.29 -2.01
CA LYS A 314 21.72 65.30 -1.21
C LYS A 314 20.57 66.11 -0.60
N PHE A 315 20.44 66.04 0.69
CA PHE A 315 19.63 66.94 1.46
C PHE A 315 20.46 68.19 1.71
#